data_81163a15a4df5d9818f18f51976b3e01
#
_entry.id   81163a15a4df5d9818f18f51976b3e01
#
_cell.length_a   1.000
_cell.length_b   1.000
_cell.length_c   1.000
_cell.angle_alpha   90.00
_cell.angle_beta   90.00
_cell.angle_gamma   90.00
#
_symmetry.space_group_name_H-M   'P 1'
#
loop_
_entity.id
_entity.type
_entity.pdbx_description
1 polymer ?
#
loop_
_entity_poly.entity_id
_entity_poly.type
_entity_poly.pdbx_seq_one_letter_code
_entity_poly.pdbx_strand_id
1 'polypeptide(L)'
;DIQSASHINNTFAFRYVKQLMDDFGMSRVNADWIVSVWCSCYGGKVLGKACDISIQKQGRGPAIQGEQSSSGRSYGDLFTYEKSRKGKGLAVTGFRGDKNKTIIFQNRTGNTPVVEIADDSFSNSPTEEAILTEGIAYIGRNAFSGCNKLHQVVLPISIEEIEDSAFENCSSLKSISLPMALKTIGDGALKGTGLRTIAIPRSVFWLGDGLLADCQSMERVRIPEN
;
A
#
# COMPACT_ATOMS: atom_id res chain seq x y z
N ASP A 1 11.70 7.13 -23.99
CA ASP A 1 11.48 5.79 -24.54
C ASP A 1 10.60 4.98 -23.62
N ILE A 2 9.29 4.99 -23.90
CA ILE A 2 8.22 4.33 -23.12
C ILE A 2 8.15 2.82 -23.46
N GLN A 3 9.07 2.28 -24.25
CA GLN A 3 9.05 0.88 -24.68
C GLN A 3 9.86 -0.09 -23.82
N SER A 4 10.56 0.35 -22.79
CA SER A 4 11.39 -0.54 -21.96
C SER A 4 10.72 -1.07 -20.68
N ALA A 5 9.47 -0.68 -20.38
CA ALA A 5 8.76 -1.13 -19.18
C ALA A 5 7.91 -2.40 -19.37
N SER A 6 7.89 -3.01 -20.55
CA SER A 6 6.97 -4.11 -20.88
C SER A 6 7.51 -5.52 -20.63
N HIS A 7 8.69 -5.69 -20.07
CA HIS A 7 9.26 -7.01 -19.76
C HIS A 7 9.62 -7.14 -18.28
N ILE A 8 8.61 -7.29 -17.43
CA ILE A 8 8.83 -8.00 -16.17
C ILE A 8 9.02 -9.46 -16.56
N ASN A 9 10.28 -9.90 -16.69
CA ASN A 9 10.55 -11.28 -17.07
C ASN A 9 10.18 -12.22 -15.91
N ASN A 10 9.85 -13.46 -16.25
CA ASN A 10 9.47 -14.51 -15.30
C ASN A 10 10.51 -14.68 -14.17
N THR A 11 11.75 -14.34 -14.39
CA THR A 11 12.83 -14.41 -13.40
C THR A 11 12.63 -13.43 -12.25
N PHE A 12 12.11 -12.23 -12.54
CA PHE A 12 11.82 -11.22 -11.51
C PHE A 12 10.63 -11.65 -10.64
N ALA A 13 9.54 -12.09 -11.27
CA ALA A 13 8.37 -12.60 -10.56
C ALA A 13 8.73 -13.81 -9.69
N PHE A 14 9.50 -14.76 -10.20
CA PHE A 14 9.99 -15.93 -9.45
C PHE A 14 10.88 -15.55 -8.26
N ARG A 15 11.73 -14.55 -8.42
CA ARG A 15 12.61 -14.06 -7.36
C ARG A 15 11.79 -13.41 -6.23
N TYR A 16 10.76 -12.65 -6.58
CA TYR A 16 9.87 -11.99 -5.61
C TYR A 16 8.97 -13.00 -4.88
N VAL A 17 8.41 -13.98 -5.59
CA VAL A 17 7.67 -15.10 -4.98
C VAL A 17 8.55 -15.83 -3.96
N LYS A 18 9.79 -16.17 -4.36
CA LYS A 18 10.73 -16.85 -3.46
C LYS A 18 11.06 -15.97 -2.24
N GLN A 19 11.28 -14.69 -2.43
CA GLN A 19 11.55 -13.75 -1.35
C GLN A 19 10.36 -13.65 -0.38
N LEU A 20 9.12 -13.57 -0.87
CA LEU A 20 7.92 -13.59 -0.05
C LEU A 20 7.77 -14.89 0.75
N MET A 21 8.18 -16.02 0.17
CA MET A 21 8.19 -17.31 0.88
C MET A 21 9.27 -17.36 1.96
N ASP A 22 10.48 -16.91 1.63
CA ASP A 22 11.65 -17.03 2.51
C ASP A 22 11.60 -15.98 3.65
N ASP A 23 11.19 -14.73 3.37
CA ASP A 23 11.21 -13.63 4.33
C ASP A 23 9.95 -13.57 5.20
N PHE A 24 8.81 -14.04 4.67
CA PHE A 24 7.50 -13.93 5.33
C PHE A 24 6.84 -15.28 5.62
N GLY A 25 7.51 -16.41 5.33
CA GLY A 25 6.95 -17.73 5.54
C GLY A 25 5.68 -18.02 4.74
N MET A 26 5.43 -17.26 3.67
CA MET A 26 4.21 -17.39 2.89
C MET A 26 4.16 -18.70 2.12
N SER A 27 2.97 -19.29 2.02
CA SER A 27 2.77 -20.41 1.09
C SER A 27 2.96 -19.93 -0.35
N ARG A 28 3.49 -20.80 -1.21
CA ARG A 28 3.72 -20.50 -2.64
C ARG A 28 2.45 -19.96 -3.33
N VAL A 29 1.28 -20.52 -2.99
CA VAL A 29 -0.02 -20.09 -3.55
C VAL A 29 -0.33 -18.64 -3.22
N ASN A 30 -0.07 -18.21 -1.98
CA ASN A 30 -0.30 -16.83 -1.55
C ASN A 30 0.72 -15.86 -2.16
N ALA A 31 1.98 -16.27 -2.25
CA ALA A 31 3.02 -15.47 -2.88
C ALA A 31 2.79 -15.31 -4.39
N ASP A 32 2.39 -16.38 -5.09
CA ASP A 32 2.02 -16.35 -6.51
C ASP A 32 0.80 -15.45 -6.76
N TRP A 33 -0.18 -15.46 -5.85
CA TRP A 33 -1.35 -14.60 -5.93
C TRP A 33 -0.98 -13.12 -5.78
N ILE A 34 -0.17 -12.76 -4.79
CA ILE A 34 0.30 -11.37 -4.59
C ILE A 34 1.04 -10.88 -5.82
N VAL A 35 1.95 -11.68 -6.36
CA VAL A 35 2.72 -11.32 -7.56
C VAL A 35 1.81 -11.22 -8.79
N SER A 36 0.80 -12.09 -8.95
CA SER A 36 -0.14 -12.06 -10.08
C SER A 36 -1.04 -10.81 -10.03
N VAL A 37 -1.53 -10.44 -8.85
CA VAL A 37 -2.30 -9.20 -8.65
C VAL A 37 -1.42 -7.99 -8.96
N TRP A 38 -0.19 -7.97 -8.48
CA TRP A 38 0.77 -6.90 -8.75
C TRP A 38 1.07 -6.76 -10.25
N CYS A 39 1.33 -7.87 -10.94
CA CYS A 39 1.56 -7.88 -12.39
C CYS A 39 0.33 -7.41 -13.18
N SER A 40 -0.88 -7.75 -12.74
CA SER A 40 -2.14 -7.31 -13.37
C SER A 40 -2.34 -5.80 -13.24
N CYS A 41 -2.00 -5.21 -12.09
CA CYS A 41 -2.13 -3.78 -11.84
C CYS A 41 -1.15 -2.94 -12.66
N TYR A 42 0.02 -3.47 -12.99
CA TYR A 42 1.05 -2.75 -13.76
C TYR A 42 1.06 -3.06 -15.26
N GLY A 43 0.01 -3.71 -15.80
CA GLY A 43 -0.15 -3.95 -17.24
C GLY A 43 0.87 -4.94 -17.84
N GLY A 44 1.61 -5.63 -17.00
CA GLY A 44 2.57 -6.65 -17.43
C GLY A 44 1.85 -7.93 -17.87
N LYS A 45 1.87 -8.27 -19.17
CA LYS A 45 1.54 -9.61 -19.62
C LYS A 45 2.64 -10.57 -19.13
N VAL A 46 2.34 -11.35 -18.10
CA VAL A 46 3.18 -12.47 -17.72
C VAL A 46 3.01 -13.55 -18.81
N LEU A 47 3.94 -13.58 -19.76
CA LEU A 47 3.99 -14.61 -20.80
C LEU A 47 4.66 -15.86 -20.23
N GLY A 48 3.85 -16.87 -19.88
CA GLY A 48 4.34 -18.20 -19.53
C GLY A 48 3.28 -19.03 -18.82
N LYS A 49 3.25 -20.32 -19.10
CA LYS A 49 2.30 -21.35 -18.66
C LYS A 49 2.06 -21.49 -17.14
N ALA A 50 2.59 -20.62 -16.30
CA ALA A 50 2.37 -20.60 -14.85
C ALA A 50 1.14 -19.78 -14.41
N CYS A 51 0.47 -19.07 -15.32
CA CYS A 51 -0.73 -18.26 -15.01
C CYS A 51 -2.04 -18.87 -15.53
N ASP A 52 -2.05 -20.11 -16.01
CA ASP A 52 -3.28 -20.87 -16.24
C ASP A 52 -3.81 -21.44 -14.91
N ILE A 53 -4.02 -20.56 -13.95
CA ILE A 53 -4.95 -20.87 -12.87
C ILE A 53 -6.32 -20.49 -13.41
N SER A 54 -7.02 -21.49 -13.95
CA SER A 54 -8.45 -21.43 -14.22
C SER A 54 -9.12 -20.85 -12.97
N ILE A 55 -9.58 -19.61 -13.09
CA ILE A 55 -10.46 -18.99 -12.11
C ILE A 55 -11.77 -19.78 -12.18
N GLN A 56 -11.82 -20.92 -11.52
CA GLN A 56 -13.11 -21.52 -11.19
C GLN A 56 -13.80 -20.54 -10.25
N LYS A 57 -14.93 -20.03 -10.71
CA LYS A 57 -15.89 -19.24 -9.94
C LYS A 57 -16.34 -20.01 -8.70
N GLN A 58 -15.52 -20.06 -7.67
CA GLN A 58 -15.92 -20.42 -6.33
C GLN A 58 -15.55 -19.26 -5.43
N GLY A 59 -16.60 -18.57 -5.01
CA GLY A 59 -16.53 -17.36 -4.20
C GLY A 59 -16.03 -17.61 -2.78
N ARG A 60 -14.76 -17.85 -2.62
CA ARG A 60 -13.98 -17.67 -1.39
C ARG A 60 -12.55 -17.47 -1.84
N GLY A 61 -12.03 -16.24 -1.73
CA GLY A 61 -10.59 -16.02 -1.76
C GLY A 61 -9.92 -16.97 -0.75
N PRO A 62 -8.72 -17.49 -1.03
CA PRO A 62 -8.01 -18.31 -0.06
C PRO A 62 -7.89 -17.51 1.23
N ALA A 63 -8.47 -18.05 2.31
CA ALA A 63 -8.17 -17.58 3.64
C ALA A 63 -6.64 -17.67 3.76
N ILE A 64 -5.98 -16.54 4.04
CA ILE A 64 -4.58 -16.54 4.44
C ILE A 64 -4.57 -17.40 5.70
N GLN A 65 -4.18 -18.66 5.57
CA GLN A 65 -3.87 -19.49 6.73
C GLN A 65 -2.56 -18.92 7.25
N GLY A 66 -2.71 -17.95 8.18
CA GLY A 66 -1.57 -17.36 8.84
C GLY A 66 -0.78 -18.45 9.52
N GLU A 67 0.52 -18.40 9.37
CA GLU A 67 1.41 -19.13 10.24
C GLU A 67 1.01 -18.86 11.68
N GLN A 68 0.76 -19.93 12.39
CA GLN A 68 0.59 -19.89 13.83
C GLN A 68 1.91 -19.39 14.40
N SER A 69 1.95 -18.10 14.75
CA SER A 69 2.90 -17.67 15.76
C SER A 69 2.69 -18.59 16.96
N SER A 70 3.73 -18.86 17.74
CA SER A 70 3.72 -19.72 18.92
C SER A 70 2.64 -19.38 19.98
N SER A 71 1.76 -18.42 19.69
CA SER A 71 0.62 -17.96 20.49
C SER A 71 -0.76 -18.23 19.86
N GLY A 72 -0.87 -18.89 18.71
CA GLY A 72 -2.15 -19.23 18.07
C GLY A 72 -2.93 -18.05 17.48
N ARG A 73 -2.32 -16.86 17.34
CA ARG A 73 -2.95 -15.67 16.77
C ARG A 73 -2.68 -15.58 15.27
N SER A 74 -3.71 -15.29 14.48
CA SER A 74 -3.58 -14.95 13.05
C SER A 74 -2.91 -13.58 12.90
N TYR A 75 -2.20 -13.35 11.78
CA TYR A 75 -1.62 -12.03 11.45
C TYR A 75 -2.69 -10.92 11.46
N GLY A 76 -3.93 -11.22 11.04
CA GLY A 76 -5.07 -10.30 11.10
C GLY A 76 -5.46 -9.88 12.52
N ASP A 77 -5.22 -10.73 13.52
CA ASP A 77 -5.51 -10.45 14.93
C ASP A 77 -4.52 -9.46 15.56
N LEU A 78 -3.42 -9.15 14.86
CA LEU A 78 -2.45 -8.16 15.29
C LEU A 78 -2.93 -6.72 15.05
N PHE A 79 -3.89 -6.51 14.16
CA PHE A 79 -4.46 -5.19 13.92
C PHE A 79 -5.56 -4.87 14.91
N THR A 80 -5.71 -3.58 15.18
CA THR A 80 -6.86 -3.02 15.88
C THR A 80 -7.73 -2.26 14.91
N TYR A 81 -9.04 -2.33 15.10
CA TYR A 81 -10.01 -1.78 14.17
C TYR A 81 -11.09 -1.01 14.89
N GLU A 82 -11.65 -0.03 14.20
CA GLU A 82 -12.89 0.66 14.58
C GLU A 82 -13.80 0.79 13.35
N LYS A 83 -15.01 1.34 13.53
CA LYS A 83 -15.90 1.63 12.42
C LYS A 83 -15.33 2.77 11.57
N SER A 84 -15.23 2.58 10.26
CA SER A 84 -14.78 3.64 9.35
C SER A 84 -15.71 4.85 9.36
N ARG A 85 -15.14 6.04 9.32
CA ARG A 85 -15.86 7.32 9.19
C ARG A 85 -16.32 7.58 7.75
N LYS A 86 -15.60 7.00 6.79
CA LYS A 86 -15.74 7.29 5.34
C LYS A 86 -16.69 6.35 4.62
N GLY A 87 -17.05 5.20 5.18
CA GLY A 87 -17.85 4.25 4.45
C GLY A 87 -18.30 3.01 5.24
N LYS A 88 -18.86 2.05 4.51
CA LYS A 88 -19.26 0.76 5.09
C LYS A 88 -18.03 -0.12 5.23
N GLY A 89 -17.49 -0.22 6.43
CA GLY A 89 -16.31 -1.03 6.71
C GLY A 89 -15.62 -0.61 7.98
N LEU A 90 -14.41 -1.07 8.13
CA LEU A 90 -13.55 -0.80 9.28
C LEU A 90 -12.37 0.08 8.88
N ALA A 91 -11.90 0.86 9.84
CA ALA A 91 -10.65 1.58 9.82
C ALA A 91 -9.63 0.82 10.67
N VAL A 92 -8.39 0.71 10.19
CA VAL A 92 -7.26 0.21 10.98
C VAL A 92 -6.81 1.33 11.91
N THR A 93 -6.83 1.07 13.23
CA THR A 93 -6.40 2.02 14.27
C THR A 93 -5.03 1.72 14.84
N GLY A 94 -4.43 0.59 14.52
CA GLY A 94 -3.09 0.25 14.99
C GLY A 94 -2.68 -1.18 14.68
N PHE A 95 -1.43 -1.48 15.00
CA PHE A 95 -0.80 -2.77 14.80
C PHE A 95 0.02 -3.15 16.04
N ARG A 96 -0.21 -4.35 16.57
CA ARG A 96 0.44 -4.89 17.78
C ARG A 96 1.65 -5.77 17.47
N GLY A 97 1.92 -6.03 16.19
CA GLY A 97 3.09 -6.77 15.75
C GLY A 97 4.37 -5.94 15.76
N ASP A 98 5.43 -6.50 15.18
CA ASP A 98 6.69 -5.79 15.02
C ASP A 98 6.55 -4.67 13.98
N LYS A 99 6.60 -3.42 14.46
CA LYS A 99 6.49 -2.23 13.61
C LYS A 99 7.81 -1.82 12.95
N ASN A 100 8.92 -2.48 13.28
CA ASN A 100 10.24 -2.13 12.73
C ASN A 100 10.51 -2.71 11.33
N LYS A 101 9.50 -3.31 10.71
CA LYS A 101 9.63 -3.95 9.40
C LYS A 101 8.46 -3.58 8.50
N THR A 102 8.15 -4.47 7.57
CA THR A 102 7.03 -4.34 6.65
C THR A 102 5.70 -4.63 7.35
N ILE A 103 4.75 -3.72 7.22
CA ILE A 103 3.36 -3.94 7.62
C ILE A 103 2.53 -4.15 6.35
N ILE A 104 1.88 -5.32 6.25
CA ILE A 104 0.95 -5.63 5.17
C ILE A 104 -0.48 -5.45 5.71
N PHE A 105 -1.14 -4.39 5.26
CA PHE A 105 -2.49 -4.07 5.66
C PHE A 105 -3.49 -4.97 4.97
N GLN A 106 -4.34 -5.64 5.75
CA GLN A 106 -5.36 -6.53 5.21
C GLN A 106 -6.63 -5.74 4.87
N ASN A 107 -7.28 -6.08 3.76
CA ASN A 107 -8.51 -5.44 3.31
C ASN A 107 -9.79 -6.06 3.92
N ARG A 108 -9.65 -7.05 4.79
CA ARG A 108 -10.78 -7.70 5.47
C ARG A 108 -10.36 -8.25 6.82
N THR A 109 -11.28 -8.23 7.76
CA THR A 109 -11.21 -9.03 8.97
C THR A 109 -12.50 -9.83 9.09
N GLY A 110 -12.40 -11.16 9.02
CA GLY A 110 -13.57 -12.02 8.82
C GLY A 110 -14.32 -11.64 7.54
N ASN A 111 -15.61 -11.34 7.68
CA ASN A 111 -16.47 -10.92 6.56
C ASN A 111 -16.54 -9.39 6.38
N THR A 112 -15.95 -8.61 7.28
CA THR A 112 -16.05 -7.15 7.25
C THR A 112 -14.89 -6.56 6.44
N PRO A 113 -15.16 -5.70 5.44
CA PRO A 113 -14.10 -5.03 4.68
C PRO A 113 -13.37 -4.00 5.55
N VAL A 114 -12.08 -3.86 5.32
CA VAL A 114 -11.25 -2.78 5.84
C VAL A 114 -11.06 -1.78 4.70
N VAL A 115 -11.47 -0.54 4.92
CA VAL A 115 -11.53 0.48 3.86
C VAL A 115 -10.71 1.72 4.18
N GLU A 116 -10.21 1.85 5.41
CA GLU A 116 -9.55 3.05 5.89
C GLU A 116 -8.36 2.72 6.79
N ILE A 117 -7.30 3.50 6.69
CA ILE A 117 -6.28 3.64 7.73
C ILE A 117 -6.70 4.86 8.56
N ALA A 118 -6.97 4.66 9.84
CA ALA A 118 -7.52 5.71 10.72
C ALA A 118 -6.52 6.85 10.97
N ASP A 119 -7.04 7.98 11.49
CA ASP A 119 -6.22 9.09 11.90
C ASP A 119 -5.19 8.67 12.94
N ASP A 120 -3.99 9.26 12.86
CA ASP A 120 -2.89 9.10 13.82
C ASP A 120 -2.42 7.66 14.07
N SER A 121 -3.00 6.66 13.37
CA SER A 121 -2.89 5.22 13.71
C SER A 121 -1.47 4.67 13.68
N PHE A 122 -0.60 5.20 12.83
CA PHE A 122 0.81 4.83 12.71
C PHE A 122 1.74 6.05 12.86
N SER A 123 1.24 7.15 13.40
CA SER A 123 2.06 8.35 13.61
C SER A 123 3.30 8.02 14.45
N ASN A 124 4.47 8.53 14.01
CA ASN A 124 5.79 8.28 14.61
C ASN A 124 6.17 6.79 14.74
N SER A 125 5.55 5.93 13.92
CA SER A 125 5.89 4.51 13.90
C SER A 125 7.29 4.28 13.32
N PRO A 126 8.06 3.32 13.85
CA PRO A 126 9.35 2.93 13.30
C PRO A 126 9.22 2.07 12.03
N THR A 127 8.02 1.98 11.44
CA THR A 127 7.72 1.19 10.25
C THR A 127 8.63 1.57 9.09
N GLU A 128 9.21 0.56 8.44
CA GLU A 128 10.11 0.73 7.30
C GLU A 128 9.36 0.64 5.96
N GLU A 129 8.36 -0.24 5.88
CA GLU A 129 7.56 -0.45 4.69
C GLU A 129 6.07 -0.61 5.04
N ALA A 130 5.20 -0.01 4.26
CA ALA A 130 3.75 -0.12 4.38
C ALA A 130 3.14 -0.59 3.05
N ILE A 131 2.50 -1.75 3.05
CA ILE A 131 1.85 -2.33 1.88
C ILE A 131 0.34 -2.35 2.15
N LEU A 132 -0.41 -1.48 1.46
CA LEU A 132 -1.85 -1.43 1.52
C LEU A 132 -2.43 -2.33 0.43
N THR A 133 -3.45 -3.13 0.79
CA THR A 133 -4.10 -4.04 -0.16
C THR A 133 -5.35 -3.44 -0.78
N GLU A 134 -5.78 -3.99 -1.90
CA GLU A 134 -6.98 -3.54 -2.61
C GLU A 134 -8.22 -3.55 -1.71
N GLY A 135 -9.04 -2.49 -1.84
CA GLY A 135 -10.23 -2.25 -1.03
C GLY A 135 -10.02 -1.19 0.05
N ILE A 136 -8.76 -0.91 0.46
CA ILE A 136 -8.45 0.27 1.27
C ILE A 136 -8.54 1.49 0.35
N ALA A 137 -9.41 2.43 0.69
CA ALA A 137 -9.70 3.60 -0.13
C ALA A 137 -9.25 4.92 0.52
N TYR A 138 -9.06 4.93 1.84
CA TYR A 138 -8.83 6.15 2.60
C TYR A 138 -7.61 6.02 3.50
N ILE A 139 -6.75 7.05 3.49
CA ILE A 139 -5.64 7.22 4.43
C ILE A 139 -5.93 8.46 5.24
N GLY A 140 -6.17 8.27 6.53
CA GLY A 140 -6.60 9.31 7.45
C GLY A 140 -5.52 10.33 7.78
N ARG A 141 -5.93 11.37 8.50
CA ARG A 141 -5.07 12.47 8.93
C ARG A 141 -3.92 11.96 9.80
N ASN A 142 -2.69 12.45 9.54
CA ASN A 142 -1.48 12.04 10.25
C ASN A 142 -1.23 10.52 10.29
N ALA A 143 -1.90 9.70 9.46
CA ALA A 143 -1.86 8.24 9.60
C ALA A 143 -0.45 7.67 9.67
N PHE A 144 0.51 8.23 8.93
CA PHE A 144 1.93 7.88 8.92
C PHE A 144 2.85 9.07 9.21
N SER A 145 2.30 10.16 9.79
CA SER A 145 3.10 11.35 10.09
C SER A 145 4.28 11.01 11.01
N GLY A 146 5.47 11.54 10.71
CA GLY A 146 6.67 11.31 11.50
C GLY A 146 7.28 9.91 11.36
N CYS A 147 6.84 9.07 10.43
CA CYS A 147 7.44 7.77 10.14
C CYS A 147 8.77 7.96 9.42
N ASN A 148 9.79 8.41 10.13
CA ASN A 148 11.08 8.79 9.57
C ASN A 148 11.91 7.64 8.96
N LYS A 149 11.57 6.38 9.27
CA LYS A 149 12.17 5.17 8.68
C LYS A 149 11.40 4.65 7.46
N LEU A 150 10.18 5.13 7.24
CA LEU A 150 9.32 4.66 6.15
C LEU A 150 9.94 5.04 4.81
N HIS A 151 10.49 4.07 4.11
CA HIS A 151 11.16 4.27 2.83
C HIS A 151 10.38 3.72 1.65
N GLN A 152 9.37 2.87 1.90
CA GLN A 152 8.52 2.31 0.87
C GLN A 152 7.05 2.30 1.31
N VAL A 153 6.19 2.81 0.43
CA VAL A 153 4.73 2.72 0.56
C VAL A 153 4.18 2.18 -0.76
N VAL A 154 3.40 1.10 -0.66
CA VAL A 154 2.66 0.55 -1.80
C VAL A 154 1.19 0.88 -1.62
N LEU A 155 0.67 1.73 -2.50
CA LEU A 155 -0.73 2.13 -2.52
C LEU A 155 -1.51 1.30 -3.55
N PRO A 156 -2.67 0.73 -3.19
CA PRO A 156 -3.54 0.04 -4.13
C PRO A 156 -4.24 1.03 -5.07
N ILE A 157 -4.77 0.53 -6.17
CA ILE A 157 -5.54 1.38 -7.11
C ILE A 157 -6.85 1.88 -6.50
N SER A 158 -7.34 1.26 -5.44
CA SER A 158 -8.57 1.65 -4.74
C SER A 158 -8.44 2.91 -3.88
N ILE A 159 -7.21 3.47 -3.67
CA ILE A 159 -7.05 4.70 -2.88
C ILE A 159 -7.72 5.88 -3.59
N GLU A 160 -8.68 6.49 -2.90
CA GLU A 160 -9.42 7.66 -3.36
C GLU A 160 -9.01 8.95 -2.65
N GLU A 161 -8.58 8.85 -1.39
CA GLU A 161 -8.28 10.02 -0.57
C GLU A 161 -7.06 9.79 0.33
N ILE A 162 -6.16 10.77 0.35
CA ILE A 162 -5.05 10.90 1.29
C ILE A 162 -5.31 12.21 2.05
N GLU A 163 -5.57 12.12 3.36
CA GLU A 163 -5.92 13.27 4.18
C GLU A 163 -4.70 14.09 4.63
N ASP A 164 -4.97 15.15 5.41
CA ASP A 164 -3.97 16.13 5.85
C ASP A 164 -2.81 15.45 6.60
N SER A 165 -1.60 15.87 6.32
CA SER A 165 -0.36 15.42 6.97
C SER A 165 -0.17 13.89 6.98
N ALA A 166 -0.87 13.13 6.12
CA ALA A 166 -0.88 11.67 6.16
C ALA A 166 0.52 11.04 6.14
N PHE A 167 1.48 11.64 5.42
CA PHE A 167 2.88 11.22 5.33
C PHE A 167 3.84 12.36 5.70
N GLU A 168 3.37 13.35 6.45
CA GLU A 168 4.22 14.47 6.87
C GLU A 168 5.47 13.96 7.61
N ASN A 169 6.65 14.51 7.29
CA ASN A 169 7.94 14.16 7.88
C ASN A 169 8.38 12.68 7.71
N CYS A 170 7.86 11.98 6.70
CA CYS A 170 8.42 10.68 6.27
C CYS A 170 9.73 10.91 5.49
N SER A 171 10.79 11.30 6.18
CA SER A 171 12.04 11.77 5.56
C SER A 171 12.79 10.71 4.76
N SER A 172 12.58 9.43 5.05
CA SER A 172 13.17 8.31 4.29
C SER A 172 12.38 7.95 3.02
N LEU A 173 11.16 8.47 2.84
CA LEU A 173 10.30 8.17 1.69
C LEU A 173 10.79 8.94 0.46
N LYS A 174 11.52 8.26 -0.44
CA LYS A 174 12.16 8.89 -1.62
C LYS A 174 11.31 8.82 -2.89
N SER A 175 10.31 7.99 -2.90
CA SER A 175 9.35 7.85 -4.01
C SER A 175 8.01 7.33 -3.50
N ILE A 176 6.94 7.78 -4.14
CA ILE A 176 5.58 7.28 -3.94
C ILE A 176 4.86 7.25 -5.29
N SER A 177 4.14 6.18 -5.57
CA SER A 177 3.32 6.08 -6.77
C SER A 177 1.87 6.34 -6.41
N LEU A 178 1.33 7.47 -6.86
CA LEU A 178 -0.05 7.83 -6.62
C LEU A 178 -0.97 7.12 -7.61
N PRO A 179 -2.04 6.44 -7.14
CA PRO A 179 -2.91 5.66 -8.02
C PRO A 179 -3.89 6.54 -8.80
N MET A 180 -4.34 6.03 -9.95
CA MET A 180 -5.23 6.75 -10.87
C MET A 180 -6.67 6.89 -10.36
N ALA A 181 -7.06 6.27 -9.25
CA ALA A 181 -8.35 6.50 -8.60
C ALA A 181 -8.32 7.63 -7.57
N LEU A 182 -7.13 8.15 -7.24
CA LEU A 182 -6.94 9.19 -6.23
C LEU A 182 -7.63 10.48 -6.64
N LYS A 183 -8.46 11.02 -5.76
CA LYS A 183 -9.31 12.20 -5.99
C LYS A 183 -8.82 13.42 -5.23
N THR A 184 -8.39 13.22 -3.98
CA THR A 184 -8.01 14.32 -3.08
C THR A 184 -6.72 13.99 -2.33
N ILE A 185 -5.90 15.03 -2.16
CA ILE A 185 -4.71 15.00 -1.32
C ILE A 185 -4.77 16.21 -0.39
N GLY A 186 -4.78 15.97 0.91
CA GLY A 186 -4.96 16.99 1.94
C GLY A 186 -3.75 17.89 2.16
N ASP A 187 -3.93 18.85 3.08
CA ASP A 187 -2.92 19.84 3.43
C ASP A 187 -1.67 19.19 4.03
N GLY A 188 -0.51 19.57 3.53
CA GLY A 188 0.76 19.05 4.02
C GLY A 188 0.94 17.52 3.92
N ALA A 189 0.10 16.83 3.16
CA ALA A 189 0.05 15.35 3.17
C ALA A 189 1.40 14.68 2.87
N LEU A 190 2.29 15.33 2.13
CA LEU A 190 3.65 14.87 1.79
C LEU A 190 4.74 15.84 2.25
N LYS A 191 4.39 16.77 3.15
CA LYS A 191 5.32 17.77 3.66
C LYS A 191 6.52 17.12 4.38
N GLY A 192 7.73 17.66 4.16
CA GLY A 192 8.95 17.17 4.82
C GLY A 192 9.37 15.76 4.43
N THR A 193 8.82 15.20 3.33
CA THR A 193 9.26 13.91 2.81
C THR A 193 10.58 14.00 2.06
N GLY A 194 11.27 12.85 1.94
CA GLY A 194 12.49 12.72 1.15
C GLY A 194 12.26 12.55 -0.36
N LEU A 195 11.07 12.85 -0.87
CA LEU A 195 10.69 12.65 -2.27
C LEU A 195 11.57 13.48 -3.21
N ARG A 196 12.06 12.81 -4.27
CA ARG A 196 12.79 13.46 -5.36
C ARG A 196 11.88 13.81 -6.54
N THR A 197 10.96 12.93 -6.84
CA THR A 197 10.03 13.13 -7.95
C THR A 197 8.64 12.68 -7.54
N ILE A 198 7.62 13.37 -8.04
CA ILE A 198 6.23 12.97 -7.88
C ILE A 198 5.45 13.28 -9.16
N ALA A 199 4.50 12.41 -9.49
CA ALA A 199 3.54 12.64 -10.57
C ALA A 199 2.13 12.65 -9.96
N ILE A 200 1.42 13.76 -10.12
CA ILE A 200 0.04 13.90 -9.69
C ILE A 200 -0.87 13.29 -10.76
N PRO A 201 -1.77 12.35 -10.41
CA PRO A 201 -2.71 11.76 -11.37
C PRO A 201 -3.74 12.77 -11.87
N ARG A 202 -4.25 12.58 -13.10
CA ARG A 202 -5.32 13.41 -13.66
C ARG A 202 -6.64 13.34 -12.91
N SER A 203 -6.84 12.29 -12.15
CA SER A 203 -8.02 12.08 -11.32
C SER A 203 -8.09 13.02 -10.11
N VAL A 204 -6.94 13.57 -9.69
CA VAL A 204 -6.88 14.47 -8.54
C VAL A 204 -7.45 15.82 -8.92
N PHE A 205 -8.53 16.20 -8.25
CA PHE A 205 -9.20 17.48 -8.44
C PHE A 205 -9.05 18.42 -7.24
N TRP A 206 -8.51 17.93 -6.10
CA TRP A 206 -8.21 18.73 -4.93
C TRP A 206 -6.79 18.43 -4.43
N LEU A 207 -6.00 19.49 -4.29
CA LEU A 207 -4.67 19.48 -3.69
C LEU A 207 -4.67 20.48 -2.54
N GLY A 208 -4.33 20.00 -1.35
CA GLY A 208 -4.23 20.81 -0.15
C GLY A 208 -3.02 21.75 -0.16
N ASP A 209 -3.07 22.75 0.70
CA ASP A 209 -1.99 23.72 0.88
C ASP A 209 -0.74 23.06 1.45
N GLY A 210 0.43 23.53 1.02
CA GLY A 210 1.70 23.06 1.56
C GLY A 210 2.00 21.58 1.27
N LEU A 211 1.33 20.93 0.32
CA LEU A 211 1.46 19.51 -0.01
C LEU A 211 2.91 19.01 0.01
N LEU A 212 3.83 19.74 -0.61
CA LEU A 212 5.25 19.42 -0.76
C LEU A 212 6.16 20.41 -0.01
N ALA A 213 5.62 21.13 0.97
CA ALA A 213 6.43 22.04 1.78
C ALA A 213 7.57 21.26 2.46
N ASP A 214 8.72 21.87 2.61
CA ASP A 214 9.90 21.30 3.28
C ASP A 214 10.47 20.03 2.63
N CYS A 215 10.06 19.67 1.41
CA CYS A 215 10.65 18.56 0.64
C CYS A 215 12.00 18.98 0.02
N GLN A 216 13.04 19.02 0.83
CA GLN A 216 14.37 19.56 0.43
C GLN A 216 15.04 18.76 -0.72
N SER A 217 14.64 17.53 -0.94
CA SER A 217 15.19 16.65 -2.00
C SER A 217 14.40 16.71 -3.31
N MET A 218 13.34 17.54 -3.40
CA MET A 218 12.44 17.57 -4.54
C MET A 218 13.13 18.15 -5.79
N GLU A 219 13.18 17.34 -6.84
CA GLU A 219 13.81 17.69 -8.13
C GLU A 219 12.74 17.96 -9.21
N ARG A 220 11.63 17.20 -9.17
CA ARG A 220 10.62 17.29 -10.23
C ARG A 220 9.21 16.96 -9.74
N VAL A 221 8.27 17.82 -10.10
CA VAL A 221 6.84 17.60 -9.96
C VAL A 221 6.22 17.52 -11.35
N ARG A 222 5.46 16.46 -11.63
CA ARG A 222 4.67 16.34 -12.84
C ARG A 222 3.21 16.57 -12.50
N ILE A 223 2.62 17.60 -13.09
CA ILE A 223 1.20 17.90 -13.00
C ILE A 223 0.61 17.58 -14.38
N PRO A 224 -0.55 16.90 -14.45
CA PRO A 224 -1.18 16.63 -15.74
C PRO A 224 -1.57 17.93 -16.43
N GLU A 225 -1.34 18.00 -17.73
CA GLU A 225 -1.89 19.07 -18.56
C GLU A 225 -3.41 18.85 -18.71
N ASN A 226 -4.18 19.94 -18.66
CA ASN A 226 -5.63 19.94 -18.83
C ASN A 226 -6.04 19.65 -20.28
#